data_65c6eec5ca407ebce49ee0f010ca1998
#
_entry.id   65c6eec5ca407ebce49ee0f010ca1998
#
_cell.length_a   1.000
_cell.length_b   1.000
_cell.length_c   1.000
_cell.angle_alpha   90.00
_cell.angle_beta   90.00
_cell.angle_gamma   90.00
#
_symmetry.space_group_name_H-M   'P 1'
#
loop_
_entity.id
_entity.type
_entity.pdbx_description
1 polymer ?
#
loop_
_entity_poly.entity_id
_entity_poly.type
_entity_poly.pdbx_seq_one_letter_code
_entity_poly.pdbx_strand_id
1 'polypeptide(L)'
;MPVINWVYHPLMVVLASKLFSRNAMLNYSQMPLDRASNRRKDPKWLKAQMNSQSRWLLVNNNQSLFVKDSPEVCYLRLSQVDHLDLSKGILLGLDDDDVAHFALDVSHVPDSLIEPMLNGAEFVDIRKLGPLVELKQGSIAALARGLCFWHATHRFCGRCGHENNMVEAGHSRLCENQTCQHQTFPRTDPAVIMIVTKTFSDGVERCLLGRQASWPDGVFSTLAGFVDPGETLEQAVAREVMEEAGVAVTDIQYIASQPWPFPSSIMFGFMATAVSEDIQVDKDELDDARWFSRAELNEFGQWHEQGSHLKLTRQDSISRFLVEHWRNL
;
A
#
# COMPACT_ATOMS: atom_id res chain seq x y z
N MET A 1 -16.39 -30.37 -16.54
CA MET A 1 -15.03 -29.87 -16.37
C MET A 1 -14.40 -30.63 -15.22
N PRO A 2 -13.23 -31.25 -15.37
CA PRO A 2 -12.63 -32.02 -14.28
C PRO A 2 -12.15 -31.11 -13.18
N VAL A 3 -12.51 -31.46 -11.94
CA VAL A 3 -12.01 -30.80 -10.72
C VAL A 3 -10.54 -31.18 -10.58
N ILE A 4 -9.64 -30.20 -10.74
CA ILE A 4 -8.21 -30.42 -10.51
C ILE A 4 -7.98 -30.40 -8.99
N ASN A 5 -7.80 -31.59 -8.41
CA ASN A 5 -7.31 -31.74 -7.04
C ASN A 5 -5.82 -31.37 -6.99
N TRP A 6 -5.52 -30.18 -6.45
CA TRP A 6 -4.15 -29.78 -6.15
C TRP A 6 -3.62 -30.58 -4.94
N VAL A 7 -2.78 -31.55 -5.21
CA VAL A 7 -2.01 -32.20 -4.15
C VAL A 7 -0.86 -31.25 -3.78
N TYR A 8 -0.93 -30.65 -2.60
CA TYR A 8 0.12 -29.76 -2.08
C TYR A 8 1.42 -30.58 -1.86
N HIS A 9 2.44 -30.31 -2.65
CA HIS A 9 3.76 -30.90 -2.47
C HIS A 9 4.46 -30.22 -1.28
N PRO A 10 5.11 -30.95 -0.34
CA PRO A 10 5.78 -30.36 0.83
C PRO A 10 6.78 -29.23 0.53
N LEU A 11 7.43 -29.27 -0.63
CA LEU A 11 8.33 -28.22 -1.11
C LEU A 11 7.60 -26.89 -1.41
N MET A 12 6.33 -26.93 -1.85
CA MET A 12 5.54 -25.73 -2.05
C MET A 12 5.17 -25.04 -0.73
N VAL A 13 4.93 -25.80 0.33
CA VAL A 13 4.62 -25.26 1.66
C VAL A 13 5.84 -24.53 2.25
N VAL A 14 7.05 -25.08 2.06
CA VAL A 14 8.29 -24.45 2.55
C VAL A 14 8.65 -23.19 1.75
N LEU A 15 8.43 -23.20 0.43
CA LEU A 15 8.63 -21.99 -0.40
C LEU A 15 7.58 -20.93 -0.10
N ALA A 16 6.32 -21.29 0.06
CA ALA A 16 5.26 -20.39 0.48
C ALA A 16 5.55 -19.79 1.87
N SER A 17 5.97 -20.58 2.85
CA SER A 17 6.29 -20.08 4.19
C SER A 17 7.47 -19.09 4.19
N LYS A 18 8.49 -19.27 3.34
CA LYS A 18 9.61 -18.33 3.20
C LYS A 18 9.18 -17.02 2.52
N LEU A 19 8.29 -17.08 1.52
CA LEU A 19 7.73 -15.88 0.87
C LEU A 19 6.79 -15.14 1.81
N PHE A 20 5.94 -15.84 2.56
CA PHE A 20 5.09 -15.23 3.59
C PHE A 20 5.92 -14.59 4.70
N SER A 21 7.05 -15.18 5.11
CA SER A 21 7.89 -14.59 6.16
C SER A 21 8.58 -13.29 5.74
N ARG A 22 8.90 -13.10 4.46
CA ARG A 22 9.48 -11.84 3.95
C ARG A 22 8.48 -10.69 3.93
N ASN A 23 7.27 -10.93 3.46
CA ASN A 23 6.19 -9.92 3.49
C ASN A 23 5.69 -9.62 4.92
N ALA A 24 5.88 -10.55 5.86
CA ALA A 24 5.46 -10.39 7.26
C ALA A 24 6.16 -9.22 8.00
N MET A 25 7.19 -8.61 7.41
CA MET A 25 7.93 -7.48 8.00
C MET A 25 7.54 -6.13 7.38
N LEU A 26 6.72 -6.12 6.32
CA LEU A 26 6.32 -4.89 5.64
C LEU A 26 5.03 -4.33 6.20
N ASN A 27 5.01 -3.05 6.49
CA ASN A 27 3.80 -2.32 6.88
C ASN A 27 2.73 -2.47 5.78
N TYR A 28 1.46 -2.48 6.19
CA TYR A 28 0.27 -2.60 5.31
C TYR A 28 0.10 -3.95 4.61
N SER A 29 0.98 -4.93 4.81
CA SER A 29 0.94 -6.23 4.12
C SER A 29 0.40 -7.39 4.98
N GLN A 30 0.03 -7.14 6.24
CA GLN A 30 -0.49 -8.15 7.17
C GLN A 30 -2.00 -8.00 7.41
N MET A 31 -2.80 -8.24 6.37
CA MET A 31 -4.25 -8.16 6.47
C MET A 31 -4.83 -9.33 7.28
N PRO A 32 -5.39 -9.08 8.48
CA PRO A 32 -5.93 -10.14 9.32
C PRO A 32 -7.37 -10.53 8.99
N LEU A 33 -8.08 -9.75 8.13
CA LEU A 33 -9.51 -9.93 7.89
C LEU A 33 -9.82 -10.85 6.71
N ASP A 34 -10.76 -11.78 6.89
CA ASP A 34 -11.43 -12.45 5.78
C ASP A 34 -12.30 -11.44 5.01
N ARG A 35 -12.04 -11.26 3.73
CA ARG A 35 -12.76 -10.32 2.86
C ARG A 35 -14.21 -10.71 2.59
N ALA A 36 -14.66 -11.88 3.03
CA ALA A 36 -16.00 -12.44 2.86
C ALA A 36 -16.54 -12.32 1.41
N SER A 37 -15.68 -12.55 0.42
CA SER A 37 -15.95 -12.25 -1.00
C SER A 37 -17.23 -12.89 -1.55
N ASN A 38 -17.59 -14.08 -1.07
CA ASN A 38 -18.81 -14.76 -1.48
C ASN A 38 -20.05 -14.27 -0.72
N ARG A 39 -19.89 -13.89 0.56
CA ARG A 39 -20.98 -13.49 1.46
C ARG A 39 -21.39 -12.02 1.28
N ARG A 40 -20.44 -11.12 1.03
CA ARG A 40 -20.68 -9.67 0.90
C ARG A 40 -21.61 -9.27 -0.26
N LYS A 41 -21.94 -10.20 -1.15
CA LYS A 41 -22.91 -10.01 -2.25
C LYS A 41 -24.36 -10.15 -1.80
N ASP A 42 -24.61 -10.74 -0.63
CA ASP A 42 -25.95 -10.88 -0.06
C ASP A 42 -26.28 -9.68 0.85
N PRO A 43 -27.23 -8.79 0.45
CA PRO A 43 -27.59 -7.62 1.25
C PRO A 43 -28.20 -7.98 2.61
N LYS A 44 -28.89 -9.14 2.72
CA LYS A 44 -29.47 -9.58 4.00
C LYS A 44 -28.38 -10.00 4.97
N TRP A 45 -27.41 -10.76 4.47
CA TRP A 45 -26.25 -11.13 5.28
C TRP A 45 -25.46 -9.88 5.71
N LEU A 46 -25.18 -8.95 4.77
CA LEU A 46 -24.46 -7.72 5.08
C LEU A 46 -25.15 -6.90 6.17
N LYS A 47 -26.48 -6.76 6.08
CA LYS A 47 -27.27 -6.05 7.10
C LYS A 47 -27.16 -6.71 8.48
N ALA A 48 -27.10 -8.04 8.54
CA ALA A 48 -26.95 -8.78 9.80
C ALA A 48 -25.55 -8.58 10.43
N GLN A 49 -24.52 -8.23 9.62
CA GLN A 49 -23.20 -7.92 10.11
C GLN A 49 -23.11 -6.53 10.79
N MET A 50 -24.01 -5.62 10.47
CA MET A 50 -24.11 -4.31 11.13
C MET A 50 -24.86 -4.46 12.47
N ASN A 51 -24.18 -4.99 13.47
CA ASN A 51 -24.72 -5.30 14.79
C ASN A 51 -23.88 -4.67 15.92
N SER A 52 -24.25 -4.87 17.18
CA SER A 52 -23.57 -4.26 18.34
C SER A 52 -22.11 -4.64 18.48
N GLN A 53 -21.66 -5.73 17.90
CA GLN A 53 -20.25 -6.17 17.92
C GLN A 53 -19.43 -5.53 16.80
N SER A 54 -20.06 -5.09 15.70
CA SER A 54 -19.37 -4.55 14.54
C SER A 54 -18.45 -3.36 14.91
N ARG A 55 -17.33 -3.28 14.22
CA ARG A 55 -16.27 -2.26 14.41
C ARG A 55 -16.28 -1.30 13.24
N TRP A 56 -16.31 -0.01 13.52
CA TRP A 56 -16.39 1.05 12.53
C TRP A 56 -15.16 1.93 12.59
N LEU A 57 -14.39 1.97 11.50
CA LEU A 57 -13.27 2.87 11.30
C LEU A 57 -13.72 4.06 10.47
N LEU A 58 -13.70 5.24 11.05
CA LEU A 58 -13.99 6.48 10.31
C LEU A 58 -12.77 6.93 9.52
N VAL A 59 -13.04 7.43 8.31
CA VAL A 59 -12.06 8.07 7.44
C VAL A 59 -12.56 9.46 7.09
N ASN A 60 -11.73 10.49 7.32
CA ASN A 60 -12.03 11.87 7.00
C ASN A 60 -10.88 12.46 6.17
N ASN A 61 -11.14 12.89 4.94
CA ASN A 61 -10.14 13.45 4.03
C ASN A 61 -8.86 12.60 3.93
N ASN A 62 -9.02 11.28 3.72
CA ASN A 62 -7.95 10.29 3.68
C ASN A 62 -7.17 10.08 4.98
N GLN A 63 -7.60 10.64 6.09
CA GLN A 63 -7.08 10.39 7.43
C GLN A 63 -7.98 9.39 8.15
N SER A 64 -7.38 8.41 8.82
CA SER A 64 -8.10 7.43 9.63
C SER A 64 -8.19 7.88 11.09
N LEU A 65 -9.21 7.40 11.81
CA LEU A 65 -9.39 7.70 13.21
C LEU A 65 -8.42 6.87 14.07
N PHE A 66 -7.63 7.55 14.88
CA PHE A 66 -6.69 6.96 15.85
C PHE A 66 -7.02 7.41 17.27
N VAL A 67 -6.61 6.63 18.24
CA VAL A 67 -6.61 7.06 19.65
C VAL A 67 -5.67 8.26 19.77
N LYS A 68 -6.11 9.32 20.43
CA LYS A 68 -5.32 10.55 20.56
C LYS A 68 -3.96 10.28 21.18
N ASP A 69 -2.93 10.87 20.60
CA ASP A 69 -1.53 10.73 21.02
C ASP A 69 -1.03 9.25 21.04
N SER A 70 -1.67 8.36 20.25
CA SER A 70 -1.32 6.94 20.19
C SER A 70 -1.32 6.45 18.72
N PRO A 71 -0.47 5.47 18.37
CA PRO A 71 -0.52 4.83 17.06
C PRO A 71 -1.61 3.75 16.95
N GLU A 72 -2.54 3.68 17.87
CA GLU A 72 -3.62 2.69 17.90
C GLU A 72 -4.82 3.17 17.07
N VAL A 73 -5.32 2.31 16.17
CA VAL A 73 -6.54 2.59 15.38
C VAL A 73 -7.75 2.63 16.31
N CYS A 74 -8.52 3.71 16.25
CA CYS A 74 -9.74 3.87 17.05
C CYS A 74 -10.95 3.32 16.30
N TYR A 75 -11.52 2.23 16.82
CA TYR A 75 -12.76 1.64 16.30
C TYR A 75 -13.95 2.08 17.13
N LEU A 76 -15.00 2.55 16.46
CA LEU A 76 -16.29 2.86 17.07
C LEU A 76 -17.23 1.65 17.02
N ARG A 77 -18.21 1.61 17.94
CA ARG A 77 -19.30 0.66 17.94
C ARG A 77 -20.49 1.19 17.13
N LEU A 78 -21.39 0.29 16.72
CA LEU A 78 -22.58 0.67 15.96
C LEU A 78 -23.36 1.81 16.64
N SER A 79 -23.58 1.74 17.96
CA SER A 79 -24.33 2.75 18.73
C SER A 79 -23.69 4.14 18.72
N GLN A 80 -22.41 4.26 18.34
CA GLN A 80 -21.71 5.54 18.23
C GLN A 80 -21.85 6.16 16.83
N VAL A 81 -22.20 5.35 15.81
CA VAL A 81 -22.27 5.76 14.41
C VAL A 81 -23.68 5.59 13.78
N ASP A 82 -24.68 5.06 14.52
CA ASP A 82 -26.01 4.72 14.02
C ASP A 82 -26.83 5.94 13.56
N HIS A 83 -26.44 7.15 13.94
CA HIS A 83 -27.01 8.41 13.46
C HIS A 83 -26.44 8.85 12.09
N LEU A 84 -25.41 8.16 11.56
CA LEU A 84 -24.81 8.42 10.26
C LEU A 84 -25.46 7.53 9.17
N ASP A 85 -25.20 7.87 7.91
CA ASP A 85 -25.67 7.08 6.78
C ASP A 85 -24.85 5.77 6.62
N LEU A 86 -25.25 4.74 7.34
CA LEU A 86 -24.57 3.44 7.33
C LEU A 86 -24.69 2.69 5.98
N SER A 87 -25.56 3.14 5.06
CA SER A 87 -25.64 2.56 3.72
C SER A 87 -24.35 2.80 2.90
N LYS A 88 -23.54 3.77 3.30
CA LYS A 88 -22.22 4.06 2.75
C LYS A 88 -21.08 3.30 3.45
N GLY A 89 -21.40 2.45 4.41
CA GLY A 89 -20.43 1.60 5.09
C GLY A 89 -19.78 0.59 4.15
N ILE A 90 -18.45 0.55 4.14
CA ILE A 90 -17.65 -0.37 3.34
C ILE A 90 -17.21 -1.53 4.23
N LEU A 91 -17.60 -2.77 3.92
CA LEU A 91 -17.11 -3.93 4.65
C LEU A 91 -15.62 -4.14 4.37
N LEU A 92 -14.78 -4.06 5.38
CA LEU A 92 -13.35 -4.37 5.28
C LEU A 92 -13.09 -5.88 5.38
N GLY A 93 -13.90 -6.59 6.14
CA GLY A 93 -13.86 -8.03 6.34
C GLY A 93 -14.32 -8.45 7.73
N LEU A 94 -14.10 -9.73 8.04
CA LEU A 94 -14.38 -10.34 9.34
C LEU A 94 -13.06 -10.70 10.02
N ASP A 95 -12.95 -10.51 11.32
CA ASP A 95 -11.83 -11.00 12.10
C ASP A 95 -12.02 -12.49 12.49
N ASP A 96 -11.06 -13.04 13.27
CA ASP A 96 -11.05 -14.45 13.68
C ASP A 96 -12.24 -14.82 14.58
N ASP A 97 -12.92 -13.85 15.17
CA ASP A 97 -14.12 -13.99 15.99
C ASP A 97 -15.42 -13.75 15.17
N ASP A 98 -15.36 -13.74 13.84
CA ASP A 98 -16.44 -13.39 12.92
C ASP A 98 -17.04 -11.99 13.14
N VAL A 99 -16.30 -11.07 13.77
CA VAL A 99 -16.74 -9.69 13.97
C VAL A 99 -16.47 -8.89 12.69
N ALA A 100 -17.49 -8.20 12.19
CA ALA A 100 -17.38 -7.39 11.00
C ALA A 100 -16.72 -6.04 11.26
N HIS A 101 -15.75 -5.70 10.40
CA HIS A 101 -15.08 -4.41 10.36
C HIS A 101 -15.58 -3.61 9.16
N PHE A 102 -16.01 -2.39 9.41
CA PHE A 102 -16.47 -1.45 8.37
C PHE A 102 -15.62 -0.19 8.34
N ALA A 103 -15.43 0.38 7.17
CA ALA A 103 -14.99 1.77 7.02
C ALA A 103 -16.17 2.66 6.68
N LEU A 104 -16.16 3.90 7.16
CA LEU A 104 -17.14 4.92 6.79
C LEU A 104 -16.42 6.24 6.49
N ASP A 105 -16.56 6.72 5.24
CA ASP A 105 -16.06 8.04 4.85
C ASP A 105 -16.99 9.13 5.38
N VAL A 106 -16.47 9.98 6.26
CA VAL A 106 -17.17 11.08 6.88
C VAL A 106 -16.73 12.45 6.38
N SER A 107 -15.96 12.51 5.28
CA SER A 107 -15.40 13.76 4.73
C SER A 107 -16.45 14.81 4.35
N HIS A 108 -17.69 14.39 4.15
CA HIS A 108 -18.81 15.28 3.80
C HIS A 108 -19.89 15.35 4.88
N VAL A 109 -19.61 14.79 6.06
CA VAL A 109 -20.49 14.84 7.23
C VAL A 109 -20.19 16.13 8.01
N PRO A 110 -21.20 16.91 8.46
CA PRO A 110 -20.97 18.09 9.28
C PRO A 110 -20.19 17.77 10.56
N ASP A 111 -19.23 18.63 10.92
CA ASP A 111 -18.38 18.45 12.10
C ASP A 111 -19.20 18.27 13.38
N SER A 112 -20.34 18.96 13.52
CA SER A 112 -21.24 18.84 14.68
C SER A 112 -21.78 17.42 14.93
N LEU A 113 -21.80 16.56 13.89
CA LEU A 113 -22.18 15.15 14.01
C LEU A 113 -20.96 14.23 14.30
N ILE A 114 -19.76 14.71 14.00
CA ILE A 114 -18.52 13.94 14.15
C ILE A 114 -17.87 14.20 15.52
N GLU A 115 -17.79 15.48 15.93
CA GLU A 115 -17.12 15.90 17.17
C GLU A 115 -17.51 15.10 18.42
N PRO A 116 -18.81 14.76 18.66
CA PRO A 116 -19.19 13.97 19.82
C PRO A 116 -18.58 12.56 19.85
N MET A 117 -18.19 12.03 18.68
CA MET A 117 -17.58 10.70 18.55
C MET A 117 -16.06 10.72 18.78
N LEU A 118 -15.42 11.91 18.72
CA LEU A 118 -13.97 12.05 18.78
C LEU A 118 -13.41 12.06 20.21
N ASN A 119 -14.22 11.74 21.24
CA ASN A 119 -13.75 11.74 22.62
C ASN A 119 -12.54 10.82 22.81
N GLY A 120 -11.34 11.42 22.96
CA GLY A 120 -10.08 10.69 23.07
C GLY A 120 -9.56 10.11 21.74
N ALA A 121 -10.03 10.59 20.59
CA ALA A 121 -9.56 10.18 19.27
C ALA A 121 -9.32 11.37 18.34
N GLU A 122 -8.50 11.17 17.30
CA GLU A 122 -8.17 12.18 16.30
C GLU A 122 -7.97 11.57 14.91
N PHE A 123 -8.23 12.34 13.86
CA PHE A 123 -7.94 11.94 12.49
C PHE A 123 -6.48 12.17 12.15
N VAL A 124 -5.78 11.12 11.75
CA VAL A 124 -4.34 11.17 11.42
C VAL A 124 -4.10 10.50 10.08
N ASP A 125 -3.25 11.11 9.26
CA ASP A 125 -2.72 10.42 8.08
C ASP A 125 -1.81 9.27 8.55
N ILE A 126 -2.19 8.04 8.22
CA ILE A 126 -1.46 6.83 8.62
C ILE A 126 0.02 6.89 8.24
N ARG A 127 0.39 7.63 7.19
CA ARG A 127 1.80 7.82 6.81
C ARG A 127 2.62 8.52 7.90
N LYS A 128 2.01 9.33 8.74
CA LYS A 128 2.71 9.98 9.88
C LYS A 128 3.02 8.99 11.00
N LEU A 129 2.20 7.97 11.14
CA LEU A 129 2.30 6.96 12.19
C LEU A 129 2.87 5.62 11.70
N GLY A 130 3.04 5.43 10.38
CA GLY A 130 3.32 4.15 9.73
C GLY A 130 4.31 3.23 10.47
N PRO A 131 5.51 3.71 10.84
CA PRO A 131 6.48 2.88 11.56
C PRO A 131 6.06 2.47 12.98
N LEU A 132 5.07 3.14 13.56
CA LEU A 132 4.63 2.95 14.95
C LEU A 132 3.35 2.12 15.06
N VAL A 133 2.54 2.07 13.99
CA VAL A 133 1.27 1.35 13.99
C VAL A 133 1.52 -0.16 13.94
N GLU A 134 0.77 -0.90 14.76
CA GLU A 134 0.78 -2.37 14.70
C GLU A 134 0.43 -2.86 13.29
N LEU A 135 1.17 -3.84 12.76
CA LEU A 135 1.15 -4.23 11.34
C LEU A 135 -0.24 -4.62 10.82
N LYS A 136 -1.02 -5.34 11.63
CA LYS A 136 -2.40 -5.74 11.26
C LYS A 136 -3.34 -4.55 11.25
N GLN A 137 -3.27 -3.68 12.25
CA GLN A 137 -4.06 -2.45 12.32
C GLN A 137 -3.69 -1.50 11.17
N GLY A 138 -2.40 -1.37 10.88
CA GLY A 138 -1.91 -0.60 9.74
C GLY A 138 -2.46 -1.10 8.41
N SER A 139 -2.56 -2.44 8.24
CA SER A 139 -3.13 -3.05 7.04
C SER A 139 -4.63 -2.76 6.89
N ILE A 140 -5.39 -2.80 7.99
CA ILE A 140 -6.83 -2.47 7.98
C ILE A 140 -7.04 -0.99 7.65
N ALA A 141 -6.28 -0.09 8.29
CA ALA A 141 -6.40 1.35 8.05
C ALA A 141 -5.98 1.74 6.61
N ALA A 142 -4.94 1.11 6.07
CA ALA A 142 -4.52 1.28 4.68
C ALA A 142 -5.61 0.83 3.69
N LEU A 143 -6.26 -0.32 3.95
CA LEU A 143 -7.40 -0.79 3.16
C LEU A 143 -8.57 0.18 3.22
N ALA A 144 -8.96 0.61 4.43
CA ALA A 144 -10.06 1.56 4.63
C ALA A 144 -9.83 2.85 3.84
N ARG A 145 -8.62 3.42 3.98
CA ARG A 145 -8.21 4.62 3.24
C ARG A 145 -8.28 4.42 1.72
N GLY A 146 -7.73 3.32 1.22
CA GLY A 146 -7.71 3.03 -0.23
C GLY A 146 -9.12 2.89 -0.82
N LEU A 147 -10.03 2.19 -0.12
CA LEU A 147 -11.42 2.04 -0.56
C LEU A 147 -12.19 3.36 -0.47
N CYS A 148 -12.07 4.12 0.62
CA CYS A 148 -12.72 5.43 0.75
C CYS A 148 -12.23 6.39 -0.34
N PHE A 149 -10.90 6.47 -0.60
CA PHE A 149 -10.34 7.28 -1.68
C PHE A 149 -10.89 6.88 -3.04
N TRP A 150 -10.95 5.58 -3.33
CA TRP A 150 -11.50 5.10 -4.60
C TRP A 150 -12.98 5.48 -4.74
N HIS A 151 -13.80 5.32 -3.70
CA HIS A 151 -15.20 5.73 -3.73
C HIS A 151 -15.38 7.23 -3.96
N ALA A 152 -14.55 8.06 -3.34
CA ALA A 152 -14.58 9.51 -3.50
C ALA A 152 -14.26 9.97 -4.93
N THR A 153 -13.33 9.26 -5.62
CA THR A 153 -12.82 9.65 -6.94
C THR A 153 -13.50 8.93 -8.12
N HIS A 154 -14.32 7.88 -7.89
CA HIS A 154 -14.96 7.08 -8.94
C HIS A 154 -16.50 7.14 -8.85
N ARG A 155 -17.03 8.32 -8.57
CA ARG A 155 -18.49 8.54 -8.43
C ARG A 155 -19.25 8.38 -9.74
N PHE A 156 -18.61 8.62 -10.87
CA PHE A 156 -19.23 8.59 -12.19
C PHE A 156 -18.70 7.45 -13.05
N CYS A 157 -19.56 6.92 -13.92
CA CYS A 157 -19.23 5.85 -14.84
C CYS A 157 -18.29 6.34 -15.94
N GLY A 158 -17.12 5.69 -16.09
CA GLY A 158 -16.15 6.02 -17.13
C GLY A 158 -16.61 5.73 -18.57
N ARG A 159 -17.73 5.01 -18.75
CA ARG A 159 -18.31 4.72 -20.07
C ARG A 159 -19.36 5.74 -20.53
N CYS A 160 -20.25 6.16 -19.62
CA CYS A 160 -21.42 6.97 -19.99
C CYS A 160 -21.65 8.21 -19.13
N GLY A 161 -20.80 8.47 -18.14
CA GLY A 161 -20.84 9.66 -17.31
C GLY A 161 -21.93 9.67 -16.23
N HIS A 162 -22.84 8.68 -16.16
CA HIS A 162 -23.86 8.63 -15.11
C HIS A 162 -23.25 8.26 -13.76
N GLU A 163 -23.94 8.58 -12.68
CA GLU A 163 -23.50 8.18 -11.34
C GLU A 163 -23.40 6.66 -11.19
N ASN A 164 -22.51 6.25 -10.30
CA ASN A 164 -22.30 4.85 -9.92
C ASN A 164 -22.76 4.64 -8.49
N ASN A 165 -23.52 3.58 -8.25
CA ASN A 165 -23.86 3.11 -6.91
C ASN A 165 -22.83 2.12 -6.36
N MET A 166 -22.62 2.20 -5.05
CA MET A 166 -21.84 1.22 -4.31
C MET A 166 -22.58 -0.12 -4.23
N VAL A 167 -21.92 -1.19 -4.61
CA VAL A 167 -22.45 -2.57 -4.54
C VAL A 167 -21.39 -3.51 -3.94
N GLU A 168 -21.77 -4.76 -3.67
CA GLU A 168 -20.90 -5.78 -3.06
C GLU A 168 -20.20 -5.26 -1.79
N ALA A 169 -20.97 -4.64 -0.90
CA ALA A 169 -20.48 -4.09 0.37
C ALA A 169 -19.31 -3.11 0.22
N GLY A 170 -19.26 -2.33 -0.88
CA GLY A 170 -18.23 -1.34 -1.14
C GLY A 170 -17.05 -1.84 -1.97
N HIS A 171 -17.05 -3.08 -2.45
CA HIS A 171 -15.97 -3.63 -3.25
C HIS A 171 -16.17 -3.52 -4.77
N SER A 172 -17.27 -2.92 -5.19
CA SER A 172 -17.49 -2.51 -6.59
C SER A 172 -18.54 -1.39 -6.65
N ARG A 173 -18.64 -0.76 -7.81
CA ARG A 173 -19.65 0.25 -8.13
C ARG A 173 -20.34 -0.15 -9.42
N LEU A 174 -21.65 0.07 -9.48
CA LEU A 174 -22.49 -0.24 -10.63
C LEU A 174 -23.11 1.05 -11.17
N CYS A 175 -23.00 1.25 -12.48
CA CYS A 175 -23.60 2.40 -13.16
C CYS A 175 -25.12 2.38 -13.03
N GLU A 176 -25.73 3.52 -12.64
CA GLU A 176 -27.18 3.66 -12.49
C GLU A 176 -27.94 3.62 -13.83
N ASN A 177 -27.27 3.94 -14.93
CA ASN A 177 -27.87 3.90 -16.25
C ASN A 177 -28.22 2.47 -16.63
N GLN A 178 -29.54 2.18 -16.73
CA GLN A 178 -30.08 0.86 -17.01
C GLN A 178 -29.61 0.27 -18.34
N THR A 179 -29.24 1.12 -19.33
CA THR A 179 -28.70 0.67 -20.61
C THR A 179 -27.19 0.44 -20.59
N CYS A 180 -26.48 0.95 -19.58
CA CYS A 180 -25.03 0.81 -19.44
C CYS A 180 -24.65 -0.32 -18.50
N GLN A 181 -25.15 -0.30 -17.25
CA GLN A 181 -24.89 -1.30 -16.20
C GLN A 181 -23.42 -1.68 -16.04
N HIS A 182 -22.49 -0.72 -16.38
CA HIS A 182 -21.07 -0.99 -16.25
C HIS A 182 -20.66 -1.08 -14.78
N GLN A 183 -20.03 -2.20 -14.41
CA GLN A 183 -19.48 -2.43 -13.08
C GLN A 183 -17.99 -2.05 -13.09
N THR A 184 -17.56 -1.30 -12.07
CA THR A 184 -16.15 -0.91 -11.84
C THR A 184 -15.66 -1.44 -10.51
N PHE A 185 -14.35 -1.69 -10.43
CA PHE A 185 -13.69 -2.26 -9.27
C PHE A 185 -12.64 -1.28 -8.71
N PRO A 186 -12.24 -1.42 -7.44
CA PRO A 186 -11.18 -0.62 -6.86
C PRO A 186 -9.92 -0.63 -7.73
N ARG A 187 -9.38 0.56 -7.98
CA ARG A 187 -8.15 0.73 -8.72
C ARG A 187 -6.95 0.38 -7.85
N THR A 188 -6.03 -0.37 -8.42
CA THR A 188 -4.71 -0.63 -7.82
C THR A 188 -3.67 -0.50 -8.93
N ASP A 189 -2.80 0.51 -8.83
CA ASP A 189 -1.79 0.83 -9.83
C ASP A 189 -0.51 0.03 -9.53
N PRO A 190 -0.07 -0.88 -10.44
CA PRO A 190 1.15 -1.62 -10.26
C PRO A 190 2.36 -0.71 -10.46
N ALA A 191 3.29 -0.75 -9.51
CA ALA A 191 4.58 -0.07 -9.60
C ALA A 191 5.70 -1.02 -9.20
N VAL A 192 6.82 -0.98 -9.92
CA VAL A 192 8.05 -1.70 -9.55
C VAL A 192 8.94 -0.79 -8.72
N ILE A 193 9.69 -1.38 -7.82
CA ILE A 193 10.72 -0.70 -7.02
C ILE A 193 11.89 -1.65 -6.87
N MET A 194 13.12 -1.18 -7.13
CA MET A 194 14.24 -2.08 -7.25
C MET A 194 15.51 -1.58 -6.59
N ILE A 195 16.18 -2.47 -5.85
CA ILE A 195 17.57 -2.28 -5.47
C ILE A 195 18.46 -2.85 -6.58
N VAL A 196 19.23 -1.99 -7.20
CA VAL A 196 20.19 -2.36 -8.24
C VAL A 196 21.57 -2.46 -7.62
N THR A 197 22.27 -3.58 -7.83
CA THR A 197 23.59 -3.81 -7.21
C THR A 197 24.65 -4.10 -8.25
N LYS A 198 25.90 -3.84 -7.92
CA LYS A 198 27.06 -4.16 -8.74
C LYS A 198 28.32 -4.31 -7.88
N THR A 199 29.11 -5.36 -8.18
CA THR A 199 30.48 -5.47 -7.66
C THR A 199 31.43 -4.69 -8.57
N PHE A 200 32.12 -3.70 -8.01
CA PHE A 200 33.05 -2.83 -8.71
C PHE A 200 34.45 -3.48 -8.84
N SER A 201 35.32 -2.83 -9.62
CA SER A 201 36.70 -3.31 -9.87
C SER A 201 37.56 -3.37 -8.61
N ASP A 202 37.19 -2.63 -7.56
CA ASP A 202 37.84 -2.65 -6.24
C ASP A 202 37.37 -3.83 -5.36
N GLY A 203 36.48 -4.69 -5.89
CA GLY A 203 35.88 -5.83 -5.19
C GLY A 203 34.75 -5.46 -4.22
N VAL A 204 34.38 -4.17 -4.12
CA VAL A 204 33.29 -3.72 -3.25
C VAL A 204 31.96 -3.73 -4.00
N GLU A 205 30.97 -4.40 -3.43
CA GLU A 205 29.59 -4.35 -3.93
C GLU A 205 28.90 -3.07 -3.45
N ARG A 206 28.24 -2.39 -4.38
CA ARG A 206 27.47 -1.16 -4.13
C ARG A 206 26.06 -1.30 -4.64
N CYS A 207 25.13 -0.56 -4.04
CA CYS A 207 23.76 -0.38 -4.54
C CYS A 207 23.57 1.02 -5.12
N LEU A 208 22.71 1.12 -6.13
CA LEU A 208 22.28 2.36 -6.74
C LEU A 208 21.07 2.91 -5.96
N LEU A 209 21.18 4.15 -5.50
CA LEU A 209 20.07 4.91 -4.93
C LEU A 209 19.94 6.24 -5.63
N GLY A 210 18.70 6.68 -5.81
CA GLY A 210 18.34 7.98 -6.38
C GLY A 210 17.64 8.88 -5.38
N ARG A 211 17.53 10.17 -5.70
CA ARG A 211 16.72 11.13 -4.96
C ARG A 211 15.95 12.05 -5.91
N GLN A 212 14.76 12.45 -5.51
CA GLN A 212 13.98 13.48 -6.19
C GLN A 212 14.16 14.84 -5.51
N ALA A 213 14.14 15.93 -6.29
CA ALA A 213 14.25 17.29 -5.79
C ALA A 213 13.18 17.68 -4.76
N SER A 214 12.00 17.05 -4.85
CA SER A 214 10.86 17.28 -3.94
C SER A 214 11.04 16.65 -2.54
N TRP A 215 12.03 15.77 -2.37
CA TRP A 215 12.25 15.10 -1.08
C TRP A 215 13.11 15.97 -0.13
N PRO A 216 13.03 15.68 1.18
CA PRO A 216 13.92 16.34 2.14
C PRO A 216 15.40 16.18 1.75
N ASP A 217 16.22 17.16 2.08
CA ASP A 217 17.63 17.13 1.74
C ASP A 217 18.35 15.90 2.28
N GLY A 218 19.18 15.31 1.42
CA GLY A 218 20.00 14.15 1.73
C GLY A 218 19.27 12.81 1.72
N VAL A 219 17.97 12.76 1.44
CA VAL A 219 17.23 11.49 1.37
C VAL A 219 17.46 10.80 0.03
N PHE A 220 17.87 9.53 0.10
CA PHE A 220 18.04 8.63 -1.03
C PHE A 220 17.12 7.40 -0.89
N SER A 221 16.64 6.91 -2.01
CA SER A 221 15.73 5.76 -2.14
C SER A 221 16.18 4.82 -3.24
N THR A 222 15.69 3.61 -3.24
CA THR A 222 15.71 2.74 -4.42
C THR A 222 14.87 3.35 -5.54
N LEU A 223 15.23 3.08 -6.80
CA LEU A 223 14.49 3.53 -8.00
C LEU A 223 13.12 2.86 -8.06
N ALA A 224 12.13 3.53 -8.66
CA ALA A 224 10.78 3.01 -8.74
C ALA A 224 9.96 3.73 -9.81
N GLY A 225 9.15 2.96 -10.55
CA GLY A 225 8.22 3.53 -11.51
C GLY A 225 7.01 2.67 -11.78
N PHE A 226 6.06 3.19 -12.55
CA PHE A 226 4.83 2.48 -12.88
C PHE A 226 5.04 1.46 -14.00
N VAL A 227 4.23 0.41 -13.96
CA VAL A 227 4.19 -0.59 -15.04
C VAL A 227 3.28 -0.09 -16.14
N ASP A 228 3.82 -0.02 -17.36
CA ASP A 228 3.06 0.39 -18.53
C ASP A 228 2.19 -0.76 -19.09
N PRO A 229 1.06 -0.44 -19.75
CA PRO A 229 0.22 -1.45 -20.39
C PRO A 229 1.01 -2.28 -21.42
N GLY A 230 1.08 -3.59 -21.18
CA GLY A 230 1.77 -4.55 -22.06
C GLY A 230 3.18 -4.94 -21.61
N GLU A 231 3.70 -4.35 -20.54
CA GLU A 231 4.96 -4.75 -19.92
C GLU A 231 4.80 -5.91 -18.94
N THR A 232 5.85 -6.71 -18.80
CA THR A 232 6.05 -7.54 -17.58
C THR A 232 6.69 -6.69 -16.49
N LEU A 233 6.63 -7.17 -15.23
CA LEU A 233 7.27 -6.46 -14.12
C LEU A 233 8.79 -6.33 -14.31
N GLU A 234 9.44 -7.36 -14.88
CA GLU A 234 10.88 -7.36 -15.15
C GLU A 234 11.25 -6.37 -16.28
N GLN A 235 10.37 -6.21 -17.30
CA GLN A 235 10.56 -5.22 -18.34
C GLN A 235 10.43 -3.80 -17.78
N ALA A 236 9.45 -3.55 -16.91
CA ALA A 236 9.30 -2.28 -16.22
C ALA A 236 10.54 -1.96 -15.36
N VAL A 237 11.08 -2.94 -14.59
CA VAL A 237 12.34 -2.75 -13.85
C VAL A 237 13.48 -2.33 -14.75
N ALA A 238 13.68 -3.03 -15.88
CA ALA A 238 14.78 -2.72 -16.79
C ALA A 238 14.62 -1.35 -17.45
N ARG A 239 13.40 -0.97 -17.83
CA ARG A 239 13.08 0.34 -18.44
C ARG A 239 13.30 1.48 -17.44
N GLU A 240 12.71 1.41 -16.25
CA GLU A 240 12.80 2.46 -15.23
C GLU A 240 14.26 2.73 -14.80
N VAL A 241 15.07 1.67 -14.59
CA VAL A 241 16.49 1.86 -14.27
C VAL A 241 17.26 2.49 -15.42
N MET A 242 16.91 2.15 -16.66
CA MET A 242 17.53 2.76 -17.85
C MET A 242 17.09 4.23 -18.01
N GLU A 243 15.81 4.54 -17.79
CA GLU A 243 15.25 5.91 -17.93
C GLU A 243 15.79 6.82 -16.83
N GLU A 244 15.67 6.43 -15.57
CA GLU A 244 16.06 7.26 -14.42
C GLU A 244 17.60 7.44 -14.28
N ALA A 245 18.37 6.38 -14.57
CA ALA A 245 19.82 6.35 -14.24
C ALA A 245 20.74 5.97 -15.42
N GLY A 246 20.23 5.62 -16.60
CA GLY A 246 21.04 5.20 -17.75
C GLY A 246 21.77 3.87 -17.55
N VAL A 247 21.33 3.03 -16.60
CA VAL A 247 21.99 1.78 -16.22
C VAL A 247 21.24 0.59 -16.76
N ALA A 248 21.89 -0.27 -17.57
CA ALA A 248 21.34 -1.56 -17.97
C ALA A 248 21.42 -2.59 -16.82
N VAL A 249 20.38 -3.41 -16.67
CA VAL A 249 20.31 -4.43 -15.61
C VAL A 249 20.02 -5.82 -16.14
N THR A 250 20.42 -6.83 -15.38
CA THR A 250 20.16 -8.25 -15.58
C THR A 250 19.82 -8.91 -14.24
N ASP A 251 19.55 -10.22 -14.23
CA ASP A 251 19.26 -11.02 -13.03
C ASP A 251 18.19 -10.41 -12.13
N ILE A 252 17.09 -9.94 -12.73
CA ILE A 252 15.99 -9.29 -12.06
C ILE A 252 15.22 -10.34 -11.26
N GLN A 253 15.18 -10.19 -9.92
CA GLN A 253 14.56 -11.14 -9.01
C GLN A 253 13.52 -10.45 -8.13
N TYR A 254 12.31 -11.01 -8.10
CA TYR A 254 11.26 -10.57 -7.17
C TYR A 254 11.63 -10.88 -5.71
N ILE A 255 11.47 -9.90 -4.83
CA ILE A 255 11.78 -10.02 -3.40
C ILE A 255 10.51 -9.99 -2.54
N ALA A 256 9.66 -8.96 -2.69
CA ALA A 256 8.47 -8.75 -1.87
C ALA A 256 7.48 -7.80 -2.57
N SER A 257 6.26 -7.69 -2.01
CA SER A 257 5.30 -6.67 -2.44
C SER A 257 4.71 -5.95 -1.24
N GLN A 258 4.33 -4.67 -1.43
CA GLN A 258 3.73 -3.84 -0.41
C GLN A 258 2.51 -3.11 -0.96
N PRO A 259 1.30 -3.26 -0.35
CA PRO A 259 0.21 -2.34 -0.61
C PRO A 259 0.62 -0.91 -0.23
N TRP A 260 0.44 0.02 -1.16
CA TRP A 260 0.79 1.43 -0.95
C TRP A 260 -0.35 2.33 -1.41
N PRO A 261 -1.51 2.31 -0.70
CA PRO A 261 -2.70 3.05 -1.10
C PRO A 261 -2.56 4.56 -0.84
N PHE A 262 -1.51 5.16 -1.36
CA PHE A 262 -1.15 6.57 -1.28
C PHE A 262 -0.83 7.14 -2.68
N PRO A 263 -1.85 7.31 -3.59
CA PRO A 263 -3.26 7.01 -3.33
C PRO A 263 -3.71 5.56 -3.55
N SER A 264 -3.14 4.80 -4.49
CA SER A 264 -3.72 3.53 -4.98
C SER A 264 -2.69 2.51 -5.49
N SER A 265 -1.41 2.59 -5.12
CA SER A 265 -0.38 1.72 -5.66
C SER A 265 -0.27 0.37 -4.93
N ILE A 266 0.23 -0.61 -5.66
CA ILE A 266 0.89 -1.80 -5.11
C ILE A 266 2.33 -1.80 -5.61
N MET A 267 3.28 -1.87 -4.68
CA MET A 267 4.70 -1.85 -4.98
C MET A 267 5.23 -3.29 -5.08
N PHE A 268 5.91 -3.61 -6.18
CA PHE A 268 6.59 -4.88 -6.39
C PHE A 268 8.10 -4.66 -6.27
N GLY A 269 8.70 -5.21 -5.21
CA GLY A 269 10.10 -5.05 -4.88
C GLY A 269 10.98 -6.08 -5.57
N PHE A 270 12.04 -5.61 -6.21
CA PHE A 270 13.00 -6.42 -6.95
C PHE A 270 14.44 -6.14 -6.50
N MET A 271 15.31 -7.12 -6.76
CA MET A 271 16.76 -6.95 -6.80
C MET A 271 17.24 -7.21 -8.22
N ALA A 272 18.15 -6.38 -8.72
CA ALA A 272 18.72 -6.52 -10.07
C ALA A 272 20.24 -6.26 -10.05
N THR A 273 20.96 -6.84 -11.00
CA THR A 273 22.41 -6.64 -11.16
C THR A 273 22.68 -5.68 -12.31
N ALA A 274 23.44 -4.61 -12.05
CA ALA A 274 23.82 -3.67 -13.09
C ALA A 274 24.91 -4.25 -14.01
N VAL A 275 24.78 -3.98 -15.32
CA VAL A 275 25.79 -4.35 -16.33
C VAL A 275 26.92 -3.34 -16.38
N SER A 276 26.62 -2.02 -16.22
CA SER A 276 27.59 -0.91 -16.26
C SER A 276 27.66 -0.18 -14.91
N GLU A 277 28.68 0.64 -14.74
CA GLU A 277 28.91 1.49 -13.55
C GLU A 277 28.51 2.94 -13.80
N ASP A 278 28.52 3.35 -15.07
CA ASP A 278 28.25 4.72 -15.47
C ASP A 278 26.79 5.08 -15.25
N ILE A 279 26.56 6.18 -14.53
CA ILE A 279 25.23 6.71 -14.24
C ILE A 279 24.98 7.91 -15.16
N GLN A 280 23.84 7.94 -15.83
CA GLN A 280 23.33 9.08 -16.60
C GLN A 280 21.94 9.44 -16.09
N VAL A 281 21.91 10.36 -15.13
CA VAL A 281 20.68 10.76 -14.43
C VAL A 281 19.77 11.56 -15.37
N ASP A 282 18.52 11.13 -15.54
CA ASP A 282 17.49 11.98 -16.11
C ASP A 282 17.10 13.08 -15.11
N LYS A 283 17.44 14.32 -15.45
CA LYS A 283 17.23 15.47 -14.57
C LYS A 283 15.77 15.93 -14.46
N ASP A 284 14.90 15.42 -15.32
CA ASP A 284 13.45 15.67 -15.20
C ASP A 284 12.80 14.77 -14.16
N GLU A 285 13.42 13.62 -13.84
CA GLU A 285 12.89 12.64 -12.88
C GLU A 285 13.69 12.62 -11.56
N LEU A 286 15.01 12.61 -11.63
CA LEU A 286 15.88 12.54 -10.46
C LEU A 286 16.82 13.76 -10.36
N ASP A 287 16.95 14.29 -9.15
CA ASP A 287 17.97 15.30 -8.81
C ASP A 287 19.38 14.70 -8.78
N ASP A 288 19.51 13.48 -8.24
CA ASP A 288 20.79 12.79 -8.10
C ASP A 288 20.59 11.27 -8.05
N ALA A 289 21.61 10.52 -8.52
CA ALA A 289 21.70 9.08 -8.35
C ALA A 289 23.18 8.69 -8.12
N ARG A 290 23.44 7.79 -7.17
CA ARG A 290 24.79 7.39 -6.77
C ARG A 290 24.85 5.92 -6.36
N TRP A 291 26.07 5.38 -6.49
CA TRP A 291 26.43 4.09 -5.93
C TRP A 291 26.87 4.23 -4.48
N PHE A 292 26.34 3.38 -3.60
CA PHE A 292 26.71 3.35 -2.18
C PHE A 292 27.08 1.94 -1.74
N SER A 293 28.20 1.82 -1.05
CA SER A 293 28.59 0.57 -0.38
C SER A 293 27.82 0.36 0.92
N ARG A 294 27.83 -0.88 1.44
CA ARG A 294 27.25 -1.18 2.76
C ARG A 294 27.87 -0.34 3.88
N ALA A 295 29.17 -0.05 3.79
CA ALA A 295 29.87 0.77 4.78
C ALA A 295 29.36 2.21 4.79
N GLU A 296 29.19 2.82 3.62
CA GLU A 296 28.63 4.17 3.51
C GLU A 296 27.20 4.25 4.02
N LEU A 297 26.35 3.23 3.73
CA LEU A 297 24.98 3.21 4.22
C LEU A 297 24.87 3.08 5.75
N ASN A 298 25.92 2.62 6.44
CA ASN A 298 25.95 2.61 7.91
C ASN A 298 26.02 4.01 8.52
N GLU A 299 26.53 4.97 7.76
CA GLU A 299 26.65 6.38 8.16
C GLU A 299 25.37 7.19 7.82
N PHE A 300 24.39 6.59 7.14
CA PHE A 300 23.17 7.29 6.78
C PHE A 300 22.25 7.45 7.98
N GLY A 301 21.69 8.65 8.11
CA GLY A 301 20.65 8.96 9.09
C GLY A 301 19.26 8.45 8.69
N GLN A 302 18.29 8.74 9.55
CA GLN A 302 16.89 8.40 9.32
C GLN A 302 16.16 9.53 8.59
N TRP A 303 15.07 9.19 7.90
CA TRP A 303 14.23 10.13 7.14
C TRP A 303 13.92 11.44 7.86
N HIS A 304 13.59 11.37 9.14
CA HIS A 304 13.13 12.52 9.94
C HIS A 304 14.24 13.29 10.64
N GLU A 305 15.50 12.82 10.59
CA GLU A 305 16.59 13.48 11.26
C GLU A 305 16.94 14.81 10.56
N GLN A 306 17.25 15.83 11.37
CA GLN A 306 17.73 17.11 10.85
C GLN A 306 19.26 17.07 10.68
N GLY A 307 19.76 17.76 9.66
CA GLY A 307 21.19 17.84 9.38
C GLY A 307 21.51 17.63 7.90
N SER A 308 22.78 17.80 7.54
CA SER A 308 23.27 17.71 6.15
C SER A 308 23.77 16.32 5.74
N HIS A 309 23.65 15.32 6.61
CA HIS A 309 24.08 13.95 6.30
C HIS A 309 23.07 13.24 5.38
N LEU A 310 23.54 12.22 4.69
CA LEU A 310 22.69 11.39 3.84
C LEU A 310 21.73 10.57 4.68
N LYS A 311 20.54 10.28 4.15
CA LYS A 311 19.45 9.63 4.88
C LYS A 311 18.82 8.56 4.02
N LEU A 312 18.40 7.48 4.66
CA LEU A 312 17.55 6.47 4.03
C LEU A 312 16.08 6.88 4.09
N THR A 313 15.29 6.28 3.21
CA THR A 313 13.82 6.41 3.21
C THR A 313 13.20 5.91 4.51
N ARG A 314 11.90 6.18 4.65
CA ARG A 314 11.09 5.79 5.81
C ARG A 314 11.19 4.30 6.11
N GLN A 315 11.17 3.94 7.38
CA GLN A 315 11.28 2.56 7.84
C GLN A 315 10.09 1.68 7.44
N ASP A 316 8.92 2.28 7.21
CA ASP A 316 7.70 1.59 6.78
C ASP A 316 7.61 1.36 5.26
N SER A 317 8.61 1.77 4.48
CA SER A 317 8.61 1.63 3.01
C SER A 317 9.34 0.37 2.54
N ILE A 318 8.84 -0.21 1.44
CA ILE A 318 9.51 -1.32 0.75
C ILE A 318 10.90 -0.92 0.23
N SER A 319 11.15 0.35 -0.10
CA SER A 319 12.49 0.84 -0.42
C SER A 319 13.48 0.56 0.71
N ARG A 320 13.11 0.96 1.95
CA ARG A 320 13.94 0.68 3.12
C ARG A 320 14.13 -0.82 3.34
N PHE A 321 13.08 -1.60 3.19
CA PHE A 321 13.15 -3.05 3.29
C PHE A 321 14.14 -3.67 2.29
N LEU A 322 14.14 -3.23 1.02
CA LEU A 322 15.06 -3.72 -0.01
C LEU A 322 16.52 -3.39 0.34
N VAL A 323 16.78 -2.16 0.80
CA VAL A 323 18.13 -1.75 1.25
C VAL A 323 18.61 -2.63 2.42
N GLU A 324 17.77 -2.81 3.45
CA GLU A 324 18.13 -3.64 4.60
C GLU A 324 18.26 -5.13 4.21
N HIS A 325 17.43 -5.60 3.29
CA HIS A 325 17.55 -6.96 2.77
C HIS A 325 18.92 -7.17 2.12
N TRP A 326 19.34 -6.27 1.22
CA TRP A 326 20.65 -6.33 0.57
C TRP A 326 21.82 -6.17 1.57
N ARG A 327 21.70 -5.30 2.56
CA ARG A 327 22.75 -5.11 3.58
C ARG A 327 23.02 -6.38 4.40
N ASN A 328 22.04 -7.25 4.55
CA ASN A 328 22.11 -8.48 5.34
C ASN A 328 22.41 -9.76 4.52
N LEU A 329 22.65 -9.63 3.20
CA LEU A 329 23.17 -10.70 2.36
C LEU A 329 24.70 -10.80 2.47
#